data_27bd9b2b99f011bac24363a848648e9d
#
_entry.id   27bd9b2b99f011bac24363a848648e9d
#
_cell.length_a   1.000
_cell.length_b   1.000
_cell.length_c   1.000
_cell.angle_alpha   90.00
_cell.angle_beta   90.00
_cell.angle_gamma   90.00
#
_symmetry.space_group_name_H-M   'P 1'
#
loop_
_entity.id
_entity.type
_entity.pdbx_description
1 polymer ?
#
loop_
_entity_poly.entity_id
_entity_poly.type
_entity_poly.pdbx_seq_one_letter_code
_entity_poly.pdbx_strand_id
1 'polypeptide(L)'
;MKIPIKTITILALFSLFICSCVVVQADNQPPQITIVYPTEGQQIRETQPKISIQYQDTDGIDISSIQLKVDSLDVTQFEETSINNTSITYSIPEFLSLSNGNHTVFFQVSDKVGNKAEITWKFTVNTTLPTQQPIKFDFKTIITLLIYGLILFSIGFVLYILYLKRTRKFTFKKFFAQHPIQKEIFTIYLPIIFAFLITIFGLLYILQTSNLPQFSIEYLFIIAVFIAIGPYAIESQIERRRTVQYEKAYAQLLFEIADAMRGGLDPTKAIVELAKTDTTILRKRLNIAADNIRIGRPFHEVMPAMARNIKSELVQRYATIIGETSRIGGDPAIVIHRAAKDMDDFIKLNKERRRQLMSQATIIYIGVAVLLIVLYQLIVMFPSIGNIDLGLLSQTNVENIKGTPIARMNFMEVKRQFFDLCLINGVGTGTVIGSLIDGHFKYGLIHSLILTAVSAVFFIVLII
;
A
#
# COMPACT_ATOMS: atom_id res chain seq x y z
N MET A 1 -30.62 -2.48 7.57
CA MET A 1 -29.16 -2.57 7.71
C MET A 1 -28.56 -1.55 6.74
N LYS A 2 -28.23 -0.34 7.22
CA LYS A 2 -27.67 0.75 6.37
C LYS A 2 -26.16 0.58 6.32
N ILE A 3 -25.65 0.22 5.16
CA ILE A 3 -24.19 0.15 4.91
C ILE A 3 -23.65 1.58 4.91
N PRO A 4 -22.66 1.93 5.71
CA PRO A 4 -22.13 3.29 5.76
C PRO A 4 -21.43 3.63 4.44
N ILE A 5 -21.76 4.79 3.90
CA ILE A 5 -21.27 5.34 2.62
C ILE A 5 -19.74 5.27 2.45
N LYS A 6 -18.98 5.26 3.55
CA LYS A 6 -17.51 5.14 3.58
C LYS A 6 -16.96 3.79 3.06
N THR A 7 -17.78 2.73 3.02
CA THR A 7 -17.37 1.40 2.52
C THR A 7 -17.55 1.30 1.00
N ILE A 8 -18.48 2.07 0.43
CA ILE A 8 -18.76 2.10 -1.00
C ILE A 8 -17.66 2.82 -1.78
N THR A 9 -17.05 3.86 -1.19
CA THR A 9 -15.98 4.64 -1.83
C THR A 9 -14.67 3.85 -1.96
N ILE A 10 -14.38 2.93 -1.04
CA ILE A 10 -13.18 2.08 -1.10
C ILE A 10 -13.35 0.96 -2.13
N LEU A 11 -14.57 0.40 -2.26
CA LEU A 11 -14.87 -0.60 -3.30
C LEU A 11 -14.89 0.01 -4.71
N ALA A 12 -15.36 1.25 -4.86
CA ALA A 12 -15.38 1.95 -6.14
C ALA A 12 -13.98 2.29 -6.67
N LEU A 13 -13.03 2.59 -5.80
CA LEU A 13 -11.61 2.80 -6.15
C LEU A 13 -10.91 1.50 -6.56
N PHE A 14 -11.35 0.35 -6.06
CA PHE A 14 -10.78 -0.95 -6.43
C PHE A 14 -11.36 -1.51 -7.74
N SER A 15 -12.59 -1.13 -8.12
CA SER A 15 -13.21 -1.56 -9.38
C SER A 15 -12.72 -0.78 -10.59
N LEU A 16 -12.21 0.44 -10.42
CA LEU A 16 -11.66 1.25 -11.52
C LEU A 16 -10.31 0.74 -12.04
N PHE A 17 -9.67 -0.21 -11.33
CA PHE A 17 -8.36 -0.75 -11.74
C PHE A 17 -8.46 -2.03 -12.62
N ILE A 18 -9.67 -2.57 -12.86
CA ILE A 18 -9.83 -3.89 -13.51
C ILE A 18 -10.40 -3.84 -14.93
N CYS A 19 -10.85 -2.69 -15.44
CA CYS A 19 -11.51 -2.66 -16.75
C CYS A 19 -10.85 -1.68 -17.72
N SER A 20 -9.73 -2.10 -18.32
CA SER A 20 -9.22 -1.53 -19.58
C SER A 20 -9.06 -2.67 -20.59
N CYS A 21 -10.15 -3.26 -21.02
CA CYS A 21 -10.17 -3.96 -22.30
C CYS A 21 -10.18 -2.90 -23.41
N VAL A 22 -9.03 -2.65 -23.98
CA VAL A 22 -8.90 -1.85 -25.21
C VAL A 22 -9.36 -2.70 -26.36
N VAL A 23 -10.48 -2.36 -26.93
CA VAL A 23 -10.89 -2.81 -28.28
C VAL A 23 -10.00 -2.07 -29.25
N VAL A 24 -9.03 -2.77 -29.85
CA VAL A 24 -8.23 -2.24 -30.95
C VAL A 24 -9.15 -2.16 -32.17
N GLN A 25 -9.60 -0.96 -32.50
CA GLN A 25 -10.18 -0.65 -33.80
C GLN A 25 -9.00 -0.37 -34.73
N ALA A 26 -8.98 -0.99 -35.91
CA ALA A 26 -7.99 -0.70 -36.94
C ALA A 26 -8.12 0.79 -37.31
N ASP A 27 -7.01 1.51 -37.14
CA ASP A 27 -6.92 2.94 -37.39
C ASP A 27 -6.46 3.14 -38.85
N ASN A 28 -7.09 4.05 -39.56
CA ASN A 28 -6.75 4.41 -40.93
C ASN A 28 -5.78 5.59 -40.97
N GLN A 29 -5.07 5.87 -39.88
CA GLN A 29 -4.14 6.98 -39.76
C GLN A 29 -2.70 6.53 -40.06
N PRO A 30 -1.90 7.36 -40.71
CA PRO A 30 -0.49 7.04 -40.94
C PRO A 30 0.31 7.14 -39.63
N PRO A 31 1.44 6.40 -39.52
CA PRO A 31 2.33 6.43 -38.37
C PRO A 31 2.73 7.86 -37.96
N GLN A 32 2.70 8.11 -36.63
CA GLN A 32 3.21 9.38 -36.09
C GLN A 32 4.74 9.32 -36.00
N ILE A 33 5.40 10.30 -36.62
CA ILE A 33 6.85 10.43 -36.65
C ILE A 33 7.28 11.56 -35.72
N THR A 34 8.26 11.31 -34.84
CA THR A 34 8.85 12.31 -33.95
C THR A 34 10.36 12.36 -34.18
N ILE A 35 10.87 13.50 -34.60
CA ILE A 35 12.31 13.73 -34.74
C ILE A 35 12.91 13.92 -33.37
N VAL A 36 13.87 13.07 -32.97
CA VAL A 36 14.53 13.17 -31.67
C VAL A 36 15.82 13.99 -31.77
N TYR A 37 16.67 13.68 -32.76
CA TYR A 37 17.93 14.39 -32.96
C TYR A 37 18.51 14.08 -34.35
N PRO A 38 19.13 15.05 -35.04
CA PRO A 38 18.98 16.51 -34.83
C PRO A 38 17.57 16.99 -35.17
N THR A 39 17.06 18.01 -34.44
CA THR A 39 15.75 18.58 -34.71
C THR A 39 15.77 19.53 -35.91
N GLU A 40 14.61 19.84 -36.46
CA GLU A 40 14.49 20.78 -37.61
C GLU A 40 15.10 22.14 -37.29
N GLY A 41 15.98 22.60 -38.19
CA GLY A 41 16.70 23.88 -38.08
C GLY A 41 17.80 23.89 -37.01
N GLN A 42 18.08 22.76 -36.33
CA GLN A 42 19.10 22.69 -35.27
C GLN A 42 20.48 22.93 -35.85
N GLN A 43 21.30 23.73 -35.14
CA GLN A 43 22.72 23.84 -35.39
C GLN A 43 23.47 22.94 -34.45
N ILE A 44 24.27 22.03 -34.98
CA ILE A 44 25.08 21.07 -34.23
C ILE A 44 26.55 21.26 -34.52
N ARG A 45 27.41 20.86 -33.59
CA ARG A 45 28.86 20.95 -33.71
C ARG A 45 29.51 19.67 -34.20
N GLU A 46 28.82 18.58 -34.01
CA GLU A 46 29.30 17.25 -34.31
C GLU A 46 29.23 17.00 -35.80
N THR A 47 30.33 16.56 -36.39
CA THR A 47 30.41 16.12 -37.79
C THR A 47 29.92 14.69 -38.00
N GLN A 48 29.74 13.94 -36.89
CA GLN A 48 29.25 12.58 -36.87
C GLN A 48 28.04 12.46 -35.90
N PRO A 49 26.94 13.19 -36.13
CA PRO A 49 25.79 13.14 -35.28
C PRO A 49 25.09 11.78 -35.35
N LYS A 50 24.49 11.36 -34.22
CA LYS A 50 23.61 10.20 -34.19
C LYS A 50 22.19 10.65 -34.56
N ILE A 51 21.72 10.35 -35.76
CA ILE A 51 20.35 10.66 -36.17
C ILE A 51 19.41 9.69 -35.47
N SER A 52 18.38 10.22 -34.80
CA SER A 52 17.42 9.42 -34.05
C SER A 52 15.99 9.90 -34.30
N ILE A 53 15.12 8.97 -34.64
CA ILE A 53 13.71 9.20 -34.98
C ILE A 53 12.89 8.16 -34.23
N GLN A 54 11.80 8.61 -33.64
CA GLN A 54 10.79 7.74 -33.03
C GLN A 54 9.55 7.73 -33.91
N TYR A 55 8.89 6.60 -33.97
CA TYR A 55 7.64 6.43 -34.69
C TYR A 55 6.74 5.45 -33.92
N GLN A 56 5.44 5.69 -34.00
CA GLN A 56 4.46 4.83 -33.37
C GLN A 56 3.18 4.81 -34.17
N ASP A 57 2.52 3.66 -34.12
CA ASP A 57 1.22 3.44 -34.71
C ASP A 57 0.43 2.40 -33.93
N THR A 58 -0.92 2.52 -33.91
CA THR A 58 -1.79 1.60 -33.19
C THR A 58 -1.88 0.23 -33.84
N ASP A 59 -1.78 0.16 -35.16
CA ASP A 59 -1.86 -1.11 -35.94
C ASP A 59 -0.48 -1.76 -36.13
N GLY A 60 0.56 -1.10 -35.62
CA GLY A 60 1.95 -1.54 -35.64
C GLY A 60 2.68 -1.18 -36.94
N ILE A 61 3.98 -1.10 -36.84
CA ILE A 61 4.88 -0.65 -37.92
C ILE A 61 5.32 -1.81 -38.82
N ASP A 62 5.34 -1.57 -40.13
CA ASP A 62 6.03 -2.42 -41.09
C ASP A 62 7.49 -1.99 -41.18
N ILE A 63 8.38 -2.70 -40.48
CA ILE A 63 9.82 -2.41 -40.44
C ILE A 63 10.45 -2.48 -41.81
N SER A 64 9.93 -3.31 -42.73
CA SER A 64 10.47 -3.46 -44.10
C SER A 64 10.20 -2.25 -44.98
N SER A 65 9.25 -1.40 -44.60
CA SER A 65 8.90 -0.19 -45.34
C SER A 65 9.75 1.03 -44.97
N ILE A 66 10.59 0.91 -43.94
CA ILE A 66 11.39 2.02 -43.43
C ILE A 66 12.46 2.41 -44.41
N GLN A 67 12.55 3.70 -44.70
CA GLN A 67 13.62 4.28 -45.51
C GLN A 67 14.17 5.54 -44.85
N LEU A 68 15.49 5.58 -44.65
CA LEU A 68 16.21 6.74 -44.10
C LEU A 68 17.28 7.19 -45.11
N LYS A 69 17.22 8.48 -45.49
CA LYS A 69 18.23 9.10 -46.36
C LYS A 69 18.85 10.31 -45.69
N VAL A 70 20.16 10.46 -45.80
CA VAL A 70 20.93 11.61 -45.38
C VAL A 70 21.63 12.20 -46.60
N ASP A 71 21.38 13.46 -46.91
CA ASP A 71 21.86 14.16 -48.11
C ASP A 71 21.67 13.34 -49.41
N SER A 72 20.51 12.70 -49.55
CA SER A 72 20.14 11.82 -50.66
C SER A 72 20.81 10.43 -50.68
N LEU A 73 21.70 10.14 -49.74
CA LEU A 73 22.28 8.81 -49.56
C LEU A 73 21.32 7.94 -48.72
N ASP A 74 20.94 6.79 -49.25
CA ASP A 74 20.13 5.83 -48.50
C ASP A 74 21.00 5.08 -47.47
N VAL A 75 20.73 5.26 -46.20
CA VAL A 75 21.51 4.71 -45.10
C VAL A 75 20.72 3.64 -44.32
N THR A 76 19.58 3.23 -44.83
CA THR A 76 18.63 2.33 -44.16
C THR A 76 19.26 0.99 -43.82
N GLN A 77 20.13 0.45 -44.71
CA GLN A 77 20.73 -0.89 -44.54
C GLN A 77 22.22 -0.85 -44.11
N PHE A 78 22.71 0.28 -43.65
CA PHE A 78 24.07 0.39 -43.15
C PHE A 78 24.21 -0.33 -41.79
N GLU A 79 25.37 -0.86 -41.48
CA GLU A 79 25.65 -1.54 -40.19
C GLU A 79 25.45 -0.60 -39.00
N GLU A 80 25.68 0.68 -39.21
CA GLU A 80 25.53 1.72 -38.21
C GLU A 80 24.04 2.15 -37.99
N THR A 81 23.11 1.56 -38.75
CA THR A 81 21.67 1.79 -38.61
C THR A 81 21.02 0.71 -37.76
N SER A 82 20.43 1.10 -36.66
CA SER A 82 19.65 0.22 -35.79
C SER A 82 18.18 0.55 -35.91
N ILE A 83 17.38 -0.42 -36.32
CA ILE A 83 15.92 -0.29 -36.49
C ILE A 83 15.22 -1.21 -35.50
N ASN A 84 14.21 -0.70 -34.82
CA ASN A 84 13.31 -1.47 -33.99
C ASN A 84 11.84 -1.06 -34.20
N ASN A 85 10.90 -1.63 -33.48
CA ASN A 85 9.46 -1.38 -33.68
C ASN A 85 9.00 0.07 -33.37
N THR A 86 9.82 0.89 -32.73
CA THR A 86 9.45 2.21 -32.22
C THR A 86 10.45 3.30 -32.57
N SER A 87 11.62 2.95 -33.07
CA SER A 87 12.66 3.94 -33.40
C SER A 87 13.66 3.43 -34.41
N ILE A 88 14.27 4.36 -35.14
CA ILE A 88 15.46 4.15 -35.95
C ILE A 88 16.57 5.07 -35.45
N THR A 89 17.78 4.55 -35.39
CA THR A 89 18.97 5.34 -35.08
C THR A 89 20.06 5.02 -36.06
N TYR A 90 20.67 6.05 -36.61
CA TYR A 90 21.83 5.94 -37.51
C TYR A 90 22.98 6.76 -36.93
N SER A 91 24.12 6.12 -36.71
CA SER A 91 25.34 6.80 -36.27
C SER A 91 26.22 7.02 -37.50
N ILE A 92 26.47 8.27 -37.86
CA ILE A 92 27.28 8.62 -39.04
C ILE A 92 28.70 8.16 -38.80
N PRO A 93 29.24 7.24 -39.64
CA PRO A 93 30.59 6.75 -39.48
C PRO A 93 31.64 7.79 -39.88
N GLU A 94 32.89 7.61 -39.45
CA GLU A 94 33.98 8.58 -39.64
C GLU A 94 34.25 8.87 -41.14
N PHE A 95 34.10 7.89 -41.99
CA PHE A 95 34.32 8.03 -43.43
C PHE A 95 33.18 8.77 -44.16
N LEU A 96 32.04 8.98 -43.53
CA LEU A 96 30.91 9.78 -44.03
C LEU A 96 30.69 11.06 -43.21
N SER A 97 31.70 11.52 -42.48
CA SER A 97 31.62 12.73 -41.68
C SER A 97 31.05 13.91 -42.45
N LEU A 98 30.05 14.58 -41.89
CA LEU A 98 29.36 15.70 -42.50
C LEU A 98 30.26 16.94 -42.52
N SER A 99 30.21 17.68 -43.63
CA SER A 99 30.89 18.97 -43.76
C SER A 99 30.16 20.07 -43.01
N ASN A 100 30.80 21.23 -42.80
CA ASN A 100 30.07 22.37 -42.30
C ASN A 100 29.06 22.84 -43.35
N GLY A 101 27.81 23.05 -42.95
CA GLY A 101 26.72 23.46 -43.85
C GLY A 101 25.40 22.83 -43.51
N ASN A 102 24.43 23.01 -44.41
CA ASN A 102 23.09 22.46 -44.26
C ASN A 102 23.01 21.03 -44.77
N HIS A 103 22.47 20.15 -43.97
CA HIS A 103 22.22 18.75 -44.29
C HIS A 103 20.75 18.44 -44.26
N THR A 104 20.29 17.52 -45.12
CA THR A 104 18.88 17.17 -45.26
C THR A 104 18.68 15.70 -44.88
N VAL A 105 17.73 15.42 -44.04
CA VAL A 105 17.31 14.07 -43.74
C VAL A 105 15.89 13.81 -44.21
N PHE A 106 15.71 12.68 -44.88
CA PHE A 106 14.42 12.17 -45.34
C PHE A 106 14.14 10.86 -44.61
N PHE A 107 12.95 10.71 -44.06
CA PHE A 107 12.49 9.49 -43.41
C PHE A 107 11.08 9.13 -43.86
N GLN A 108 10.87 7.86 -44.17
CA GLN A 108 9.58 7.26 -44.54
C GLN A 108 9.34 5.99 -43.76
N VAL A 109 8.10 5.76 -43.36
CA VAL A 109 7.65 4.54 -42.66
C VAL A 109 6.18 4.28 -43.00
N SER A 110 5.79 3.00 -43.04
CA SER A 110 4.40 2.58 -43.21
C SER A 110 3.96 1.73 -42.02
N ASP A 111 2.67 1.73 -41.75
CA ASP A 111 2.04 0.78 -40.85
C ASP A 111 1.81 -0.58 -41.56
N LYS A 112 1.33 -1.57 -40.80
CA LYS A 112 1.01 -2.90 -41.35
C LYS A 112 -0.23 -2.91 -42.23
N VAL A 113 -1.04 -1.87 -42.22
CA VAL A 113 -2.25 -1.72 -43.03
C VAL A 113 -1.94 -1.02 -44.36
N GLY A 114 -0.78 -0.39 -44.48
CA GLY A 114 -0.29 0.23 -45.73
C GLY A 114 -0.37 1.76 -45.74
N ASN A 115 -0.75 2.41 -44.65
CA ASN A 115 -0.71 3.87 -44.57
C ASN A 115 0.72 4.35 -44.42
N LYS A 116 1.11 5.39 -45.19
CA LYS A 116 2.48 5.90 -45.25
C LYS A 116 2.60 7.25 -44.56
N ALA A 117 3.69 7.41 -43.81
CA ALA A 117 4.13 8.69 -43.27
C ALA A 117 5.54 9.00 -43.79
N GLU A 118 5.77 10.23 -44.20
CA GLU A 118 7.09 10.71 -44.62
C GLU A 118 7.36 12.10 -44.04
N ILE A 119 8.63 12.35 -43.75
CA ILE A 119 9.10 13.63 -43.22
C ILE A 119 10.48 13.96 -43.79
N THR A 120 10.67 15.24 -44.13
CA THR A 120 11.96 15.76 -44.55
C THR A 120 12.27 17.01 -43.73
N TRP A 121 13.48 17.03 -43.14
CA TRP A 121 13.92 18.18 -42.35
C TRP A 121 15.39 18.48 -42.61
N LYS A 122 15.82 19.69 -42.19
CA LYS A 122 17.18 20.17 -42.37
C LYS A 122 17.80 20.53 -41.03
N PHE A 123 19.09 20.29 -40.89
CA PHE A 123 19.91 20.74 -39.77
C PHE A 123 21.23 21.31 -40.30
N THR A 124 21.95 22.06 -39.49
CA THR A 124 23.21 22.71 -39.89
C THR A 124 24.39 22.18 -39.04
N VAL A 125 25.45 21.74 -39.67
CA VAL A 125 26.71 21.44 -38.98
C VAL A 125 27.56 22.68 -38.94
N ASN A 126 27.97 23.13 -37.76
CA ASN A 126 28.84 24.31 -37.57
C ASN A 126 29.84 24.05 -36.43
N THR A 127 31.05 23.68 -36.79
CA THR A 127 32.11 23.31 -35.83
C THR A 127 32.63 24.50 -34.98
N THR A 128 32.29 25.75 -35.37
CA THR A 128 32.72 26.97 -34.70
C THR A 128 31.78 27.48 -33.60
N LEU A 129 30.65 26.79 -33.37
CA LEU A 129 29.72 27.15 -32.32
C LEU A 129 30.37 27.07 -30.92
N PRO A 130 30.12 28.04 -30.03
CA PRO A 130 30.62 27.96 -28.65
C PRO A 130 30.00 26.76 -27.94
N THR A 131 30.81 26.09 -27.13
CA THR A 131 30.39 24.92 -26.35
C THR A 131 29.38 25.35 -25.28
N GLN A 132 28.10 25.25 -25.54
CA GLN A 132 27.11 25.23 -24.48
C GLN A 132 27.17 23.87 -23.82
N GLN A 133 27.74 23.80 -22.61
CA GLN A 133 27.51 22.62 -21.77
C GLN A 133 26.05 22.62 -21.36
N PRO A 134 25.25 21.61 -21.74
CA PRO A 134 23.91 21.49 -21.21
C PRO A 134 24.03 21.38 -19.69
N ILE A 135 23.31 22.21 -18.95
CA ILE A 135 23.11 22.03 -17.53
C ILE A 135 22.33 20.72 -17.41
N LYS A 136 23.04 19.61 -17.27
CA LYS A 136 22.43 18.33 -16.92
C LYS A 136 21.91 18.49 -15.48
N PHE A 137 20.65 18.86 -15.35
CA PHE A 137 19.93 18.65 -14.12
C PHE A 137 19.96 17.14 -13.87
N ASP A 138 20.87 16.71 -13.01
CA ASP A 138 20.90 15.31 -12.60
C ASP A 138 19.73 15.06 -11.64
N PHE A 139 18.59 14.74 -12.26
CA PHE A 139 17.35 14.42 -11.57
C PHE A 139 17.56 13.31 -10.54
N LYS A 140 18.52 12.43 -10.77
CA LYS A 140 18.92 11.38 -9.86
C LYS A 140 19.49 11.94 -8.55
N THR A 141 20.34 12.95 -8.64
CA THR A 141 20.90 13.64 -7.47
C THR A 141 19.82 14.37 -6.69
N ILE A 142 18.85 15.00 -7.36
CA ILE A 142 17.73 15.68 -6.71
C ILE A 142 16.83 14.69 -5.96
N ILE A 143 16.45 13.56 -6.59
CA ILE A 143 15.64 12.52 -5.95
C ILE A 143 16.37 11.89 -4.76
N THR A 144 17.66 11.62 -4.91
CA THR A 144 18.51 11.09 -3.83
C THR A 144 18.58 12.07 -2.65
N LEU A 145 18.76 13.35 -2.90
CA LEU A 145 18.74 14.39 -1.87
C LEU A 145 17.38 14.53 -1.19
N LEU A 146 16.27 14.40 -1.94
CA LEU A 146 14.92 14.40 -1.39
C LEU A 146 14.68 13.19 -0.48
N ILE A 147 15.15 12.00 -0.86
CA ILE A 147 15.05 10.78 -0.05
C ILE A 147 15.86 10.95 1.24
N TYR A 148 17.11 11.42 1.17
CA TYR A 148 17.91 11.70 2.37
C TYR A 148 17.29 12.78 3.23
N GLY A 149 16.74 13.85 2.64
CA GLY A 149 15.99 14.89 3.34
C GLY A 149 14.78 14.35 4.10
N LEU A 150 14.01 13.46 3.48
CA LEU A 150 12.86 12.78 4.10
C LEU A 150 13.28 11.86 5.26
N ILE A 151 14.37 11.12 5.10
CA ILE A 151 14.94 10.27 6.16
C ILE A 151 15.39 11.13 7.32
N LEU A 152 16.16 12.20 7.08
CA LEU A 152 16.62 13.13 8.11
C LEU A 152 15.46 13.83 8.80
N PHE A 153 14.43 14.24 8.06
CA PHE A 153 13.22 14.83 8.63
C PHE A 153 12.47 13.84 9.52
N SER A 154 12.35 12.58 9.11
CA SER A 154 11.70 11.54 9.91
C SER A 154 12.47 11.24 11.20
N ILE A 155 13.80 11.16 11.13
CA ILE A 155 14.67 11.00 12.31
C ILE A 155 14.56 12.23 13.22
N GLY A 156 14.64 13.44 12.67
CA GLY A 156 14.48 14.70 13.40
C GLY A 156 13.11 14.81 14.08
N PHE A 157 12.05 14.38 13.40
CA PHE A 157 10.70 14.34 13.94
C PHE A 157 10.57 13.34 15.11
N VAL A 158 11.16 12.16 14.98
CA VAL A 158 11.20 11.14 16.07
C VAL A 158 11.99 11.70 17.28
N LEU A 159 13.16 12.32 17.05
CA LEU A 159 13.96 12.93 18.09
C LEU A 159 13.23 14.10 18.76
N TYR A 160 12.53 14.92 18.00
CA TYR A 160 11.69 15.99 18.51
C TYR A 160 10.54 15.46 19.40
N ILE A 161 9.90 14.37 18.99
CA ILE A 161 8.89 13.68 19.80
C ILE A 161 9.49 13.14 21.10
N LEU A 162 10.66 12.50 21.04
CA LEU A 162 11.37 11.98 22.22
C LEU A 162 11.78 13.12 23.15
N TYR A 163 12.24 14.25 22.61
CA TYR A 163 12.54 15.47 23.37
C TYR A 163 11.30 16.02 24.09
N LEU A 164 10.16 16.14 23.38
CA LEU A 164 8.90 16.59 23.97
C LEU A 164 8.40 15.62 25.06
N LYS A 165 8.60 14.31 24.88
CA LYS A 165 8.29 13.29 25.88
C LYS A 165 9.18 13.41 27.11
N ARG A 166 10.47 13.68 26.91
CA ARG A 166 11.44 13.85 28.01
C ARG A 166 11.16 15.11 28.86
N THR A 167 10.71 16.19 28.24
CA THR A 167 10.38 17.45 28.94
C THR A 167 9.01 17.43 29.63
N ARG A 168 8.26 16.33 29.59
CA ARG A 168 6.89 16.15 30.13
C ARG A 168 5.87 17.20 29.65
N LYS A 169 6.22 18.08 28.71
CA LYS A 169 5.35 19.14 28.18
C LYS A 169 4.32 18.65 27.16
N PHE A 170 4.59 17.53 26.52
CA PHE A 170 3.72 16.99 25.46
C PHE A 170 3.40 15.50 25.70
N THR A 171 2.12 15.20 25.80
CA THR A 171 1.63 13.83 25.84
C THR A 171 0.66 13.65 24.68
N PHE A 172 1.03 12.88 23.64
CA PHE A 172 0.20 12.55 22.49
C PHE A 172 -1.22 12.12 22.91
N LYS A 173 -1.32 11.34 23.97
CA LYS A 173 -2.59 10.90 24.53
C LYS A 173 -3.50 12.06 24.93
N LYS A 174 -2.93 13.14 25.49
CA LYS A 174 -3.70 14.31 25.95
C LYS A 174 -4.08 15.21 24.77
N PHE A 175 -3.15 15.40 23.84
CA PHE A 175 -3.38 16.19 22.63
C PHE A 175 -4.49 15.59 21.75
N PHE A 176 -4.40 14.31 21.42
CA PHE A 176 -5.42 13.65 20.59
C PHE A 176 -6.74 13.41 21.32
N ALA A 177 -6.78 13.41 22.65
CA ALA A 177 -8.02 13.37 23.40
C ALA A 177 -8.81 14.68 23.29
N GLN A 178 -8.13 15.80 23.10
CA GLN A 178 -8.76 17.12 22.92
C GLN A 178 -9.16 17.40 21.47
N HIS A 179 -8.49 16.76 20.48
CA HIS A 179 -8.69 17.00 19.06
C HIS A 179 -8.93 15.68 18.27
N PRO A 180 -10.14 15.10 18.33
CA PRO A 180 -10.44 13.81 17.70
C PRO A 180 -10.26 13.83 16.16
N ILE A 181 -10.56 14.96 15.50
CA ILE A 181 -10.40 15.14 14.06
C ILE A 181 -8.90 15.08 13.67
N GLN A 182 -8.04 15.72 14.46
CA GLN A 182 -6.60 15.68 14.23
C GLN A 182 -6.03 14.27 14.41
N LYS A 183 -6.61 13.46 15.30
CA LYS A 183 -6.23 12.08 15.48
C LYS A 183 -6.49 11.24 14.23
N GLU A 184 -7.66 11.36 13.61
CA GLU A 184 -7.99 10.65 12.36
C GLU A 184 -7.07 11.09 11.21
N ILE A 185 -6.72 12.37 11.13
CA ILE A 185 -5.79 12.89 10.14
C ILE A 185 -4.42 12.22 10.29
N PHE A 186 -3.89 12.11 11.50
CA PHE A 186 -2.57 11.53 11.75
C PHE A 186 -2.52 10.01 11.61
N THR A 187 -3.61 9.31 11.91
CA THR A 187 -3.61 7.83 11.92
C THR A 187 -4.09 7.22 10.61
N ILE A 188 -4.85 7.97 9.79
CA ILE A 188 -5.43 7.46 8.53
C ILE A 188 -4.91 8.27 7.34
N TYR A 189 -5.20 9.59 7.30
CA TYR A 189 -4.96 10.37 6.08
C TYR A 189 -3.48 10.63 5.82
N LEU A 190 -2.73 11.04 6.82
CA LEU A 190 -1.31 11.36 6.67
C LEU A 190 -0.46 10.15 6.26
N PRO A 191 -0.60 8.94 6.86
CA PRO A 191 0.09 7.75 6.40
C PRO A 191 -0.27 7.34 4.97
N ILE A 192 -1.54 7.45 4.56
CA ILE A 192 -1.97 7.14 3.20
C ILE A 192 -1.35 8.10 2.18
N ILE A 193 -1.37 9.41 2.46
CA ILE A 193 -0.73 10.42 1.60
C ILE A 193 0.77 10.15 1.49
N PHE A 194 1.43 9.81 2.61
CA PHE A 194 2.87 9.53 2.63
C PHE A 194 3.23 8.26 1.86
N ALA A 195 2.43 7.21 2.01
CA ALA A 195 2.56 5.98 1.23
C ALA A 195 2.38 6.23 -0.28
N PHE A 196 1.39 7.04 -0.66
CA PHE A 196 1.13 7.43 -2.04
C PHE A 196 2.30 8.23 -2.65
N LEU A 197 2.86 9.18 -1.89
CA LEU A 197 4.04 9.94 -2.32
C LEU A 197 5.25 9.02 -2.50
N ILE A 198 5.52 8.11 -1.56
CA ILE A 198 6.62 7.13 -1.68
C ILE A 198 6.42 6.26 -2.91
N THR A 199 5.20 5.82 -3.19
CA THR A 199 4.90 4.99 -4.37
C THR A 199 5.15 5.76 -5.66
N ILE A 200 4.71 7.01 -5.77
CA ILE A 200 4.95 7.85 -6.95
C ILE A 200 6.45 8.11 -7.14
N PHE A 201 7.15 8.58 -6.09
CA PHE A 201 8.57 8.88 -6.20
C PHE A 201 9.40 7.62 -6.48
N GLY A 202 9.05 6.49 -5.87
CA GLY A 202 9.69 5.21 -6.13
C GLY A 202 9.46 4.75 -7.56
N LEU A 203 8.25 4.87 -8.09
CA LEU A 203 7.93 4.55 -9.47
C LEU A 203 8.70 5.44 -10.46
N LEU A 204 8.75 6.75 -10.22
CA LEU A 204 9.54 7.69 -11.03
C LEU A 204 11.03 7.34 -11.02
N TYR A 205 11.57 6.97 -9.85
CA TYR A 205 12.97 6.52 -9.72
C TYR A 205 13.22 5.23 -10.51
N ILE A 206 12.29 4.28 -10.45
CA ILE A 206 12.33 3.02 -11.20
C ILE A 206 12.34 3.28 -12.71
N LEU A 207 11.47 4.16 -13.21
CA LEU A 207 11.38 4.50 -14.64
C LEU A 207 12.65 5.16 -15.18
N GLN A 208 13.42 5.83 -14.33
CA GLN A 208 14.62 6.57 -14.72
C GLN A 208 15.92 5.73 -14.65
N THR A 209 15.90 4.57 -13.99
CA THR A 209 17.11 3.77 -13.75
C THR A 209 17.13 2.56 -14.66
N SER A 210 18.13 2.47 -15.55
CA SER A 210 18.29 1.34 -16.51
C SER A 210 18.77 0.04 -15.84
N ASN A 211 19.42 0.10 -14.67
CA ASN A 211 19.92 -1.05 -13.90
C ASN A 211 19.18 -1.12 -12.56
N LEU A 212 17.99 -1.71 -12.57
CA LEU A 212 17.20 -1.89 -11.36
C LEU A 212 17.59 -3.17 -10.63
N PRO A 213 17.69 -3.13 -9.28
CA PRO A 213 17.71 -4.36 -8.50
C PRO A 213 16.42 -5.13 -8.74
N GLN A 214 16.53 -6.43 -8.82
CA GLN A 214 15.37 -7.33 -8.89
C GLN A 214 14.42 -7.06 -7.72
N PHE A 215 13.10 -7.17 -7.94
CA PHE A 215 12.06 -6.94 -6.93
C PHE A 215 11.92 -5.49 -6.39
N SER A 216 12.41 -4.50 -7.11
CA SER A 216 12.32 -3.09 -6.66
C SER A 216 10.88 -2.58 -6.48
N ILE A 217 9.96 -3.03 -7.34
CA ILE A 217 8.54 -2.65 -7.30
C ILE A 217 7.86 -3.30 -6.10
N GLU A 218 8.16 -4.57 -5.84
CA GLU A 218 7.59 -5.35 -4.74
C GLU A 218 8.01 -4.79 -3.38
N TYR A 219 9.27 -4.41 -3.21
CA TYR A 219 9.75 -3.76 -1.98
C TYR A 219 9.08 -2.41 -1.76
N LEU A 220 8.92 -1.63 -2.83
CA LEU A 220 8.22 -0.35 -2.76
C LEU A 220 6.77 -0.55 -2.31
N PHE A 221 6.08 -1.53 -2.87
CA PHE A 221 4.71 -1.88 -2.51
C PHE A 221 4.59 -2.31 -1.05
N ILE A 222 5.48 -3.19 -0.56
CA ILE A 222 5.51 -3.61 0.85
C ILE A 222 5.66 -2.41 1.77
N ILE A 223 6.65 -1.55 1.51
CA ILE A 223 6.91 -0.36 2.32
C ILE A 223 5.69 0.57 2.33
N ALA A 224 5.07 0.79 1.17
CA ALA A 224 3.87 1.62 1.06
C ALA A 224 2.69 1.04 1.86
N VAL A 225 2.44 -0.27 1.79
CA VAL A 225 1.40 -0.97 2.56
C VAL A 225 1.64 -0.85 4.06
N PHE A 226 2.89 -1.06 4.52
CA PHE A 226 3.24 -0.93 5.94
C PHE A 226 3.03 0.49 6.47
N ILE A 227 3.41 1.50 5.70
CA ILE A 227 3.25 2.90 6.08
C ILE A 227 1.77 3.28 6.08
N ALA A 228 1.00 2.88 5.06
CA ALA A 228 -0.42 3.23 4.94
C ALA A 228 -1.28 2.59 6.03
N ILE A 229 -1.08 1.29 6.29
CA ILE A 229 -1.96 0.48 7.14
C ILE A 229 -1.44 0.39 8.57
N GLY A 230 -0.11 0.43 8.77
CA GLY A 230 0.53 0.19 10.06
C GLY A 230 -0.02 1.03 11.22
N PRO A 231 -0.05 2.35 11.12
CA PRO A 231 -0.54 3.22 12.21
C PRO A 231 -2.00 2.94 12.57
N TYR A 232 -2.85 2.72 11.57
CA TYR A 232 -4.25 2.39 11.77
C TYR A 232 -4.45 1.01 12.41
N ALA A 233 -3.68 0.01 11.97
CA ALA A 233 -3.71 -1.34 12.54
C ALA A 233 -3.33 -1.34 14.01
N ILE A 234 -2.27 -0.62 14.39
CA ILE A 234 -1.82 -0.47 15.77
C ILE A 234 -2.88 0.26 16.61
N GLU A 235 -3.43 1.35 16.10
CA GLU A 235 -4.46 2.10 16.79
C GLU A 235 -5.71 1.26 17.05
N SER A 236 -6.18 0.50 16.05
CA SER A 236 -7.35 -0.37 16.19
C SER A 236 -7.17 -1.40 17.30
N GLN A 237 -5.96 -1.98 17.44
CA GLN A 237 -5.65 -2.91 18.53
C GLN A 237 -5.62 -2.22 19.92
N ILE A 238 -5.07 -1.01 20.00
CA ILE A 238 -5.06 -0.24 21.24
C ILE A 238 -6.50 0.11 21.66
N GLU A 239 -7.32 0.56 20.70
CA GLU A 239 -8.74 0.88 20.95
C GLU A 239 -9.49 -0.34 21.47
N ARG A 240 -9.30 -1.50 20.83
CA ARG A 240 -9.90 -2.74 21.26
C ARG A 240 -9.51 -3.14 22.68
N ARG A 241 -8.19 -3.12 23.00
CA ARG A 241 -7.71 -3.44 24.36
C ARG A 241 -8.36 -2.53 25.40
N ARG A 242 -8.54 -1.24 25.08
CA ARG A 242 -9.21 -0.28 25.97
C ARG A 242 -10.69 -0.61 26.13
N THR A 243 -11.39 -0.96 25.04
CA THR A 243 -12.81 -1.34 25.10
C THR A 243 -13.02 -2.52 26.06
N VAL A 244 -12.21 -3.58 25.91
CA VAL A 244 -12.27 -4.76 26.83
C VAL A 244 -11.96 -4.37 28.28
N GLN A 245 -11.03 -3.43 28.51
CA GLN A 245 -10.75 -2.93 29.87
C GLN A 245 -11.94 -2.15 30.45
N TYR A 246 -12.60 -1.32 29.63
CA TYR A 246 -13.80 -0.60 30.05
C TYR A 246 -14.95 -1.56 30.38
N GLU A 247 -15.17 -2.58 29.57
CA GLU A 247 -16.23 -3.57 29.81
C GLU A 247 -16.05 -4.28 31.15
N LYS A 248 -14.82 -4.77 31.41
CA LYS A 248 -14.50 -5.44 32.68
C LYS A 248 -14.64 -4.49 33.88
N ALA A 249 -14.08 -3.29 33.77
CA ALA A 249 -14.17 -2.31 34.87
C ALA A 249 -15.61 -1.88 35.13
N TYR A 250 -16.44 -1.81 34.05
CA TYR A 250 -17.86 -1.45 34.22
C TYR A 250 -18.67 -2.57 34.87
N ALA A 251 -18.46 -3.84 34.48
CA ALA A 251 -19.08 -4.99 35.12
C ALA A 251 -18.74 -5.05 36.63
N GLN A 252 -17.47 -4.82 36.99
CA GLN A 252 -17.03 -4.76 38.37
C GLN A 252 -17.67 -3.60 39.11
N LEU A 253 -17.73 -2.40 38.50
CA LEU A 253 -18.43 -1.25 39.11
C LEU A 253 -19.89 -1.57 39.43
N LEU A 254 -20.58 -2.29 38.55
CA LEU A 254 -21.97 -2.69 38.79
C LEU A 254 -22.11 -3.63 39.98
N PHE A 255 -21.18 -4.58 40.18
CA PHE A 255 -21.14 -5.43 41.38
C PHE A 255 -20.94 -4.56 42.63
N GLU A 256 -19.98 -3.64 42.61
CA GLU A 256 -19.67 -2.76 43.75
C GLU A 256 -20.86 -1.84 44.11
N ILE A 257 -21.59 -1.32 43.10
CA ILE A 257 -22.82 -0.55 43.31
C ILE A 257 -23.89 -1.44 43.97
N ALA A 258 -24.12 -2.65 43.47
CA ALA A 258 -25.11 -3.56 43.99
C ALA A 258 -24.81 -3.96 45.45
N ASP A 259 -23.53 -4.21 45.76
CA ASP A 259 -23.10 -4.57 47.13
C ASP A 259 -23.22 -3.38 48.09
N ALA A 260 -22.87 -2.18 47.67
CA ALA A 260 -23.05 -0.96 48.43
C ALA A 260 -24.57 -0.72 48.76
N MET A 261 -25.43 -1.01 47.80
CA MET A 261 -26.89 -0.91 47.99
C MET A 261 -27.44 -1.97 48.94
N ARG A 262 -26.91 -3.22 48.86
CA ARG A 262 -27.22 -4.25 49.85
C ARG A 262 -26.79 -3.86 51.26
N GLY A 263 -25.72 -3.06 51.37
CA GLY A 263 -25.29 -2.43 52.62
C GLY A 263 -26.17 -1.24 53.09
N GLY A 264 -27.29 -0.95 52.37
CA GLY A 264 -28.23 0.08 52.73
C GLY A 264 -27.99 1.47 52.12
N LEU A 265 -27.06 1.58 51.19
CA LEU A 265 -26.83 2.83 50.45
C LEU A 265 -27.81 2.97 49.28
N ASP A 266 -28.30 4.20 49.10
CA ASP A 266 -29.05 4.57 47.90
C ASP A 266 -28.12 4.54 46.66
N PRO A 267 -28.60 4.21 45.43
CA PRO A 267 -27.78 4.13 44.22
C PRO A 267 -26.95 5.40 43.97
N THR A 268 -27.50 6.58 44.24
CA THR A 268 -26.79 7.85 44.08
C THR A 268 -25.66 8.01 45.09
N LYS A 269 -25.88 7.63 46.35
CA LYS A 269 -24.83 7.64 47.39
C LYS A 269 -23.75 6.61 47.11
N ALA A 270 -24.11 5.42 46.61
CA ALA A 270 -23.18 4.37 46.24
C ALA A 270 -22.17 4.86 45.17
N ILE A 271 -22.63 5.53 44.09
CA ILE A 271 -21.75 6.11 43.09
C ILE A 271 -20.80 7.16 43.67
N VAL A 272 -21.31 8.05 44.53
CA VAL A 272 -20.49 9.12 45.13
C VAL A 272 -19.41 8.53 46.04
N GLU A 273 -19.70 7.45 46.75
CA GLU A 273 -18.71 6.78 47.61
C GLU A 273 -17.67 6.01 46.83
N LEU A 274 -18.11 5.22 45.84
CA LEU A 274 -17.22 4.48 44.96
C LEU A 274 -16.30 5.39 44.11
N ALA A 275 -16.75 6.57 43.76
CA ALA A 275 -15.94 7.56 43.05
C ALA A 275 -14.71 8.02 43.83
N LYS A 276 -14.74 7.97 45.17
CA LYS A 276 -13.59 8.33 46.04
C LYS A 276 -12.49 7.26 46.01
N THR A 277 -12.89 6.00 45.92
CA THR A 277 -11.97 4.83 46.05
C THR A 277 -11.56 4.23 44.72
N ASP A 278 -12.29 4.49 43.64
CA ASP A 278 -12.00 3.90 42.31
C ASP A 278 -10.64 4.30 41.77
N THR A 279 -9.85 3.28 41.44
CA THR A 279 -8.53 3.41 40.79
C THR A 279 -8.53 2.92 39.34
N THR A 280 -9.68 2.47 38.85
CA THR A 280 -9.81 1.85 37.50
C THR A 280 -9.76 2.89 36.37
N ILE A 281 -9.84 2.38 35.14
CA ILE A 281 -9.95 3.22 33.92
C ILE A 281 -11.22 4.09 33.95
N LEU A 282 -12.22 3.76 34.78
CA LEU A 282 -13.48 4.50 34.93
C LEU A 282 -13.37 5.72 35.85
N ARG A 283 -12.35 5.82 36.69
CA ARG A 283 -12.18 6.86 37.72
C ARG A 283 -12.61 8.26 37.27
N LYS A 284 -12.10 8.73 36.14
CA LYS A 284 -12.42 10.07 35.63
C LYS A 284 -13.91 10.22 35.31
N ARG A 285 -14.53 9.16 34.75
CA ARG A 285 -15.95 9.17 34.36
C ARG A 285 -16.85 9.03 35.57
N LEU A 286 -16.44 8.22 36.53
CA LEU A 286 -17.15 8.01 37.77
C LEU A 286 -17.13 9.28 38.64
N ASN A 287 -16.02 10.02 38.67
CA ASN A 287 -15.98 11.33 39.31
C ASN A 287 -16.94 12.34 38.69
N ILE A 288 -17.00 12.42 37.34
CA ILE A 288 -17.97 13.26 36.63
C ILE A 288 -19.42 12.83 36.94
N ALA A 289 -19.66 11.52 37.02
CA ALA A 289 -20.96 10.99 37.41
C ALA A 289 -21.36 11.40 38.86
N ALA A 290 -20.42 11.26 39.81
CA ALA A 290 -20.59 11.69 41.17
C ALA A 290 -20.87 13.19 41.29
N ASP A 291 -20.15 14.03 40.53
CA ASP A 291 -20.39 15.48 40.53
C ASP A 291 -21.76 15.83 39.95
N ASN A 292 -22.22 15.14 38.90
CA ASN A 292 -23.58 15.30 38.38
C ASN A 292 -24.67 14.93 39.41
N ILE A 293 -24.44 13.87 40.18
CA ILE A 293 -25.32 13.45 41.27
C ILE A 293 -25.36 14.52 42.38
N ARG A 294 -24.20 15.08 42.77
CA ARG A 294 -24.12 16.15 43.75
C ARG A 294 -24.88 17.41 43.36
N ILE A 295 -24.98 17.71 42.08
CA ILE A 295 -25.76 18.81 41.53
C ILE A 295 -27.26 18.47 41.47
N GLY A 296 -27.66 17.23 41.82
CA GLY A 296 -29.06 16.81 41.86
C GLY A 296 -29.58 16.09 40.62
N ARG A 297 -28.71 15.70 39.70
CA ARG A 297 -29.14 14.88 38.56
C ARG A 297 -29.53 13.47 39.02
N PRO A 298 -30.64 12.92 38.53
CA PRO A 298 -31.09 11.61 38.95
C PRO A 298 -30.23 10.50 38.38
N PHE A 299 -30.17 9.36 39.08
CA PHE A 299 -29.35 8.20 38.72
C PHE A 299 -29.61 7.67 37.29
N HIS A 300 -30.89 7.65 36.86
CA HIS A 300 -31.27 7.16 35.52
C HIS A 300 -30.76 8.01 34.36
N GLU A 301 -30.40 9.27 34.58
CA GLU A 301 -29.75 10.12 33.59
C GLU A 301 -28.23 9.99 33.65
N VAL A 302 -27.67 9.87 34.83
CA VAL A 302 -26.22 9.88 35.06
C VAL A 302 -25.55 8.61 34.53
N MET A 303 -26.17 7.44 34.74
CA MET A 303 -25.59 6.16 34.28
C MET A 303 -25.45 6.08 32.75
N PRO A 304 -26.46 6.34 31.94
CA PRO A 304 -26.31 6.38 30.49
C PRO A 304 -25.35 7.49 30.02
N ALA A 305 -25.37 8.66 30.68
CA ALA A 305 -24.45 9.76 30.32
C ALA A 305 -22.99 9.40 30.59
N MET A 306 -22.66 8.68 31.66
CA MET A 306 -21.34 8.18 31.97
C MET A 306 -20.84 7.20 30.87
N ALA A 307 -21.72 6.34 30.36
CA ALA A 307 -21.40 5.33 29.35
C ALA A 307 -21.32 5.87 27.93
N ARG A 308 -21.99 6.98 27.60
CA ARG A 308 -22.13 7.54 26.24
C ARG A 308 -20.80 7.69 25.49
N ASN A 309 -19.75 8.09 26.20
CA ASN A 309 -18.44 8.30 25.62
C ASN A 309 -17.52 7.04 25.70
N ILE A 310 -18.04 5.89 26.13
CA ILE A 310 -17.33 4.61 26.09
C ILE A 310 -17.67 3.95 24.76
N LYS A 311 -16.64 3.66 23.97
CA LYS A 311 -16.80 2.99 22.68
C LYS A 311 -17.03 1.47 22.85
N SER A 312 -18.03 1.12 23.68
CA SER A 312 -18.51 -0.24 23.89
C SER A 312 -20.03 -0.24 23.88
N GLU A 313 -20.59 -0.95 22.91
CA GLU A 313 -22.04 -1.14 22.81
C GLU A 313 -22.59 -1.88 24.02
N LEU A 314 -21.82 -2.85 24.55
CA LEU A 314 -22.16 -3.60 25.75
C LEU A 314 -22.33 -2.69 26.95
N VAL A 315 -21.36 -1.81 27.24
CA VAL A 315 -21.41 -0.87 28.35
C VAL A 315 -22.58 0.09 28.19
N GLN A 316 -22.82 0.65 27.02
CA GLN A 316 -23.94 1.58 26.76
C GLN A 316 -25.28 0.89 26.96
N ARG A 317 -25.44 -0.35 26.52
CA ARG A 317 -26.66 -1.13 26.67
C ARG A 317 -26.99 -1.37 28.16
N TYR A 318 -26.01 -1.87 28.93
CA TYR A 318 -26.25 -2.12 30.37
C TYR A 318 -26.44 -0.84 31.17
N ALA A 319 -25.74 0.23 30.82
CA ALA A 319 -25.96 1.55 31.45
C ALA A 319 -27.40 2.05 31.26
N THR A 320 -27.96 1.88 30.06
CA THR A 320 -29.34 2.25 29.76
C THR A 320 -30.34 1.39 30.52
N ILE A 321 -30.14 0.05 30.51
CA ILE A 321 -31.01 -0.89 31.23
C ILE A 321 -31.05 -0.54 32.70
N ILE A 322 -29.91 -0.28 33.35
CA ILE A 322 -29.80 0.03 34.76
C ILE A 322 -30.43 1.41 35.07
N GLY A 323 -30.23 2.39 34.19
CA GLY A 323 -30.88 3.68 34.32
C GLY A 323 -32.40 3.55 34.31
N GLU A 324 -32.98 2.87 33.33
CA GLU A 324 -34.43 2.69 33.22
C GLU A 324 -35.00 1.87 34.36
N THR A 325 -34.33 0.82 34.83
CA THR A 325 -34.81 0.01 35.98
C THR A 325 -34.91 0.82 37.24
N SER A 326 -33.99 1.73 37.51
CA SER A 326 -34.05 2.62 38.68
C SER A 326 -35.26 3.58 38.65
N ARG A 327 -35.85 3.81 37.47
CA ARG A 327 -37.05 4.67 37.31
C ARG A 327 -38.35 3.92 37.54
N ILE A 328 -38.39 2.62 37.22
CA ILE A 328 -39.65 1.82 37.22
C ILE A 328 -40.04 1.41 38.66
N GLY A 329 -39.09 1.38 39.59
CA GLY A 329 -39.34 0.92 40.97
C GLY A 329 -39.03 -0.58 41.14
N GLY A 330 -38.97 -1.04 42.37
CA GLY A 330 -38.55 -2.39 42.74
C GLY A 330 -37.30 -2.36 43.61
N ASP A 331 -36.66 -3.53 43.85
CA ASP A 331 -35.33 -3.58 44.49
C ASP A 331 -34.22 -3.39 43.48
N PRO A 332 -33.67 -2.18 43.32
CA PRO A 332 -32.67 -1.90 42.31
C PRO A 332 -31.35 -2.64 42.60
N ALA A 333 -31.05 -3.04 43.84
CA ALA A 333 -29.84 -3.76 44.16
C ALA A 333 -29.81 -5.17 43.51
N ILE A 334 -30.93 -5.88 43.52
CA ILE A 334 -31.06 -7.20 42.90
C ILE A 334 -30.92 -7.09 41.41
N VAL A 335 -31.54 -6.08 40.78
CA VAL A 335 -31.51 -5.91 39.32
C VAL A 335 -30.12 -5.51 38.86
N ILE A 336 -29.44 -4.59 39.55
CA ILE A 336 -28.08 -4.17 39.21
C ILE A 336 -27.11 -5.35 39.38
N HIS A 337 -27.25 -6.16 40.45
CA HIS A 337 -26.44 -7.35 40.64
C HIS A 337 -26.64 -8.38 39.53
N ARG A 338 -27.88 -8.61 39.11
CA ARG A 338 -28.20 -9.53 38.02
C ARG A 338 -27.64 -9.02 36.68
N ALA A 339 -27.75 -7.74 36.43
CA ALA A 339 -27.18 -7.10 35.25
C ALA A 339 -25.61 -7.18 35.22
N ALA A 340 -24.99 -6.98 36.38
CA ALA A 340 -23.55 -7.13 36.56
C ALA A 340 -23.09 -8.56 36.24
N LYS A 341 -23.81 -9.55 36.78
CA LYS A 341 -23.53 -10.97 36.52
C LYS A 341 -23.71 -11.34 35.04
N ASP A 342 -24.80 -10.90 34.44
CA ASP A 342 -25.12 -11.15 33.03
C ASP A 342 -24.07 -10.52 32.10
N MET A 343 -23.63 -9.31 32.41
CA MET A 343 -22.54 -8.66 31.68
C MET A 343 -21.21 -9.38 31.84
N ASP A 344 -20.85 -9.84 33.03
CA ASP A 344 -19.62 -10.57 33.28
C ASP A 344 -19.63 -11.94 32.58
N ASP A 345 -20.75 -12.65 32.60
CA ASP A 345 -20.94 -13.90 31.90
C ASP A 345 -20.82 -13.71 30.37
N PHE A 346 -21.37 -12.64 29.83
CA PHE A 346 -21.21 -12.27 28.42
C PHE A 346 -19.74 -11.99 28.06
N ILE A 347 -19.00 -11.27 28.92
CA ILE A 347 -17.57 -11.02 28.74
C ILE A 347 -16.77 -12.33 28.76
N LYS A 348 -17.09 -13.24 29.68
CA LYS A 348 -16.45 -14.57 29.78
C LYS A 348 -16.72 -15.43 28.54
N LEU A 349 -17.97 -15.47 28.06
CA LEU A 349 -18.35 -16.19 26.85
C LEU A 349 -17.62 -15.65 25.61
N ASN A 350 -17.55 -14.33 25.47
CA ASN A 350 -16.80 -13.72 24.37
C ASN A 350 -15.29 -14.03 24.42
N LYS A 351 -14.72 -14.06 25.63
CA LYS A 351 -13.31 -14.45 25.84
C LYS A 351 -13.07 -15.90 25.46
N GLU A 352 -13.99 -16.81 25.82
CA GLU A 352 -13.92 -18.22 25.51
C GLU A 352 -14.06 -18.47 23.99
N ARG A 353 -15.09 -17.88 23.36
CA ARG A 353 -15.26 -17.92 21.91
C ARG A 353 -13.99 -17.45 21.19
N ARG A 354 -13.41 -16.35 21.64
CA ARG A 354 -12.18 -15.83 21.08
C ARG A 354 -11.02 -16.80 21.23
N ARG A 355 -10.89 -17.48 22.37
CA ARG A 355 -9.85 -18.48 22.62
C ARG A 355 -9.96 -19.66 21.65
N GLN A 356 -11.19 -20.14 21.41
CA GLN A 356 -11.46 -21.21 20.45
C GLN A 356 -11.12 -20.78 19.00
N LEU A 357 -11.51 -19.57 18.62
CA LEU A 357 -11.18 -19.02 17.30
C LEU A 357 -9.68 -18.73 17.12
N MET A 358 -8.96 -18.37 18.19
CA MET A 358 -7.49 -18.28 18.18
C MET A 358 -6.82 -19.61 17.86
N SER A 359 -7.35 -20.72 18.37
CA SER A 359 -6.86 -22.05 18.04
C SER A 359 -6.99 -22.33 16.54
N GLN A 360 -8.13 -22.00 15.94
CA GLN A 360 -8.33 -22.12 14.49
C GLN A 360 -7.38 -21.20 13.69
N ALA A 361 -7.18 -19.98 14.15
CA ALA A 361 -6.23 -19.06 13.53
C ALA A 361 -4.81 -19.60 13.54
N THR A 362 -4.40 -20.33 14.59
CA THR A 362 -3.09 -20.99 14.67
C THR A 362 -2.90 -22.00 13.54
N ILE A 363 -3.95 -22.76 13.20
CA ILE A 363 -3.93 -23.69 12.06
C ILE A 363 -3.69 -22.93 10.74
N ILE A 364 -4.33 -21.78 10.57
CA ILE A 364 -4.15 -20.94 9.38
C ILE A 364 -2.71 -20.41 9.30
N TYR A 365 -2.11 -19.97 10.41
CA TYR A 365 -0.70 -19.56 10.45
C TYR A 365 0.25 -20.69 10.05
N ILE A 366 -0.01 -21.91 10.56
CA ILE A 366 0.77 -23.11 10.17
C ILE A 366 0.58 -23.37 8.66
N GLY A 367 -0.63 -23.25 8.14
CA GLY A 367 -0.90 -23.39 6.71
C GLY A 367 -0.09 -22.43 5.84
N VAL A 368 0.02 -21.16 6.25
CA VAL A 368 0.87 -20.17 5.57
C VAL A 368 2.35 -20.56 5.65
N ALA A 369 2.82 -21.03 6.80
CA ALA A 369 4.20 -21.49 6.95
C ALA A 369 4.51 -22.69 6.04
N VAL A 370 3.60 -23.66 5.95
CA VAL A 370 3.71 -24.81 5.04
C VAL A 370 3.72 -24.34 3.58
N LEU A 371 2.86 -23.39 3.22
CA LEU A 371 2.83 -22.80 1.87
C LEU A 371 4.20 -22.20 1.52
N LEU A 372 4.80 -21.41 2.41
CA LEU A 372 6.12 -20.82 2.20
C LEU A 372 7.20 -21.89 1.98
N ILE A 373 7.18 -22.97 2.77
CA ILE A 373 8.13 -24.08 2.63
C ILE A 373 7.95 -24.79 1.28
N VAL A 374 6.71 -25.05 0.88
CA VAL A 374 6.40 -25.69 -0.43
C VAL A 374 6.87 -24.81 -1.59
N LEU A 375 6.63 -23.50 -1.52
CA LEU A 375 7.09 -22.56 -2.55
C LEU A 375 8.61 -22.50 -2.61
N TYR A 376 9.29 -22.55 -1.46
CA TYR A 376 10.75 -22.64 -1.41
C TYR A 376 11.26 -23.90 -2.11
N GLN A 377 10.67 -25.07 -1.80
CA GLN A 377 11.02 -26.34 -2.46
C GLN A 377 10.81 -26.27 -3.97
N LEU A 378 9.70 -25.70 -4.42
CA LEU A 378 9.43 -25.51 -5.85
C LEU A 378 10.50 -24.65 -6.51
N ILE A 379 10.87 -23.52 -5.90
CA ILE A 379 11.91 -22.61 -6.44
C ILE A 379 13.28 -23.29 -6.51
N VAL A 380 13.64 -24.11 -5.51
CA VAL A 380 14.91 -24.85 -5.49
C VAL A 380 14.92 -25.97 -6.52
N MET A 381 13.80 -26.62 -6.79
CA MET A 381 13.69 -27.69 -7.79
C MET A 381 13.62 -27.19 -9.23
N PHE A 382 13.15 -25.96 -9.45
CA PHE A 382 12.92 -25.39 -10.80
C PHE A 382 14.20 -25.38 -11.68
N PRO A 383 15.40 -24.99 -11.20
CA PRO A 383 16.62 -25.03 -11.98
C PRO A 383 17.01 -26.44 -12.41
N SER A 384 16.71 -27.45 -11.59
CA SER A 384 16.98 -28.85 -11.89
C SER A 384 16.10 -29.38 -13.03
N ILE A 385 14.87 -28.87 -13.15
CA ILE A 385 13.94 -29.20 -14.25
C ILE A 385 14.35 -28.49 -15.54
N GLY A 386 14.85 -27.24 -15.47
CA GLY A 386 15.34 -26.48 -16.62
C GLY A 386 16.65 -27.00 -17.18
N ASN A 387 17.45 -27.73 -16.40
CA ASN A 387 18.70 -28.38 -16.79
C ASN A 387 18.50 -29.85 -17.22
N ILE A 388 17.28 -30.35 -17.34
CA ILE A 388 17.02 -31.60 -18.02
C ILE A 388 17.45 -31.38 -19.47
N ASP A 389 18.61 -31.95 -19.79
CA ASP A 389 19.30 -31.79 -21.06
C ASP A 389 18.36 -32.20 -22.21
N LEU A 390 17.81 -31.21 -22.90
CA LEU A 390 17.03 -31.40 -24.12
C LEU A 390 17.84 -32.20 -25.17
N GLY A 391 19.15 -32.42 -24.94
CA GLY A 391 20.01 -33.30 -25.72
C GLY A 391 19.54 -34.75 -25.72
N LEU A 392 18.93 -35.25 -24.65
CA LEU A 392 18.37 -36.61 -24.64
C LEU A 392 17.05 -36.70 -25.43
N LEU A 393 16.31 -35.61 -25.58
CA LEU A 393 15.10 -35.54 -26.42
C LEU A 393 15.41 -35.19 -27.89
N SER A 394 16.61 -34.73 -28.21
CA SER A 394 17.02 -34.44 -29.58
C SER A 394 17.29 -35.70 -30.40
N GLN A 395 17.38 -36.89 -29.80
CA GLN A 395 17.47 -38.18 -30.50
C GLN A 395 16.11 -38.70 -31.01
N THR A 396 14.99 -38.10 -30.56
CA THR A 396 13.68 -38.33 -31.14
C THR A 396 13.31 -37.08 -31.94
N ASN A 397 13.07 -37.20 -33.25
CA ASN A 397 12.75 -36.15 -34.24
C ASN A 397 11.62 -35.19 -33.80
N VAL A 398 11.82 -34.38 -32.77
CA VAL A 398 10.87 -33.38 -32.29
C VAL A 398 11.49 -32.00 -32.48
N GLU A 399 11.56 -31.56 -33.73
CA GLU A 399 11.93 -30.20 -34.14
C GLU A 399 11.00 -29.11 -33.56
N ASN A 400 9.86 -29.51 -33.00
CA ASN A 400 8.83 -28.62 -32.50
C ASN A 400 8.95 -28.18 -31.01
N ILE A 401 9.96 -28.62 -30.26
CA ILE A 401 10.07 -28.27 -28.82
C ILE A 401 10.78 -26.94 -28.60
N LYS A 402 11.59 -26.46 -29.53
CA LYS A 402 12.29 -25.15 -29.44
C LYS A 402 11.35 -23.94 -29.39
N GLY A 403 10.08 -24.11 -29.69
CA GLY A 403 9.02 -23.09 -29.68
C GLY A 403 8.04 -23.17 -28.53
N THR A 404 8.16 -24.15 -27.62
CA THR A 404 7.19 -24.28 -26.51
C THR A 404 7.37 -23.17 -25.47
N PRO A 405 6.28 -22.66 -24.86
CA PRO A 405 6.34 -21.62 -23.82
C PRO A 405 7.25 -21.98 -22.65
N ILE A 406 7.43 -23.26 -22.35
CA ILE A 406 8.25 -23.77 -21.23
C ILE A 406 9.75 -23.45 -21.43
N ALA A 407 10.26 -23.48 -22.67
CA ALA A 407 11.67 -23.19 -22.95
C ALA A 407 12.05 -21.69 -22.82
N ARG A 408 11.05 -20.80 -22.64
CA ARG A 408 11.24 -19.36 -22.51
C ARG A 408 10.90 -18.83 -21.11
N MET A 409 10.56 -19.70 -20.14
CA MET A 409 10.25 -19.22 -18.80
C MET A 409 11.52 -18.64 -18.15
N ASN A 410 11.50 -17.34 -17.94
CA ASN A 410 12.55 -16.66 -17.18
C ASN A 410 12.39 -17.06 -15.70
N PHE A 411 13.37 -17.81 -15.16
CA PHE A 411 13.36 -18.26 -13.77
C PHE A 411 13.14 -17.12 -12.75
N MET A 412 13.63 -15.92 -13.07
CA MET A 412 13.44 -14.74 -12.24
C MET A 412 11.99 -14.26 -12.21
N GLU A 413 11.29 -14.42 -13.33
CA GLU A 413 9.88 -14.05 -13.42
C GLU A 413 8.99 -14.99 -12.57
N VAL A 414 9.33 -16.27 -12.55
CA VAL A 414 8.67 -17.27 -11.68
C VAL A 414 8.89 -16.96 -10.21
N LYS A 415 10.13 -16.63 -9.79
CA LYS A 415 10.41 -16.19 -8.42
C LYS A 415 9.57 -14.97 -8.04
N ARG A 416 9.47 -14.00 -8.94
CA ARG A 416 8.68 -12.79 -8.74
C ARG A 416 7.20 -13.10 -8.55
N GLN A 417 6.61 -13.92 -9.41
CA GLN A 417 5.21 -14.32 -9.30
C GLN A 417 4.91 -15.05 -7.98
N PHE A 418 5.82 -15.91 -7.52
CA PHE A 418 5.68 -16.57 -6.21
C PHE A 418 5.79 -15.59 -5.05
N PHE A 419 6.64 -14.58 -5.16
CA PHE A 419 6.73 -13.51 -4.17
C PHE A 419 5.44 -12.72 -4.08
N ASP A 420 4.90 -12.28 -5.22
CA ASP A 420 3.61 -11.57 -5.29
C ASP A 420 2.46 -12.41 -4.72
N LEU A 421 2.43 -13.71 -5.03
CA LEU A 421 1.44 -14.64 -4.48
C LEU A 421 1.51 -14.68 -2.95
N CYS A 422 2.71 -14.74 -2.37
CA CYS A 422 2.90 -14.74 -0.93
C CYS A 422 2.47 -13.43 -0.28
N LEU A 423 2.73 -12.29 -0.91
CA LEU A 423 2.29 -10.99 -0.41
C LEU A 423 0.76 -10.88 -0.39
N ILE A 424 0.11 -11.25 -1.49
CA ILE A 424 -1.35 -11.24 -1.62
C ILE A 424 -1.98 -12.19 -0.59
N ASN A 425 -1.42 -13.39 -0.44
CA ASN A 425 -1.87 -14.37 0.55
C ASN A 425 -1.69 -13.83 1.97
N GLY A 426 -0.56 -13.22 2.31
CA GLY A 426 -0.30 -12.63 3.62
C GLY A 426 -1.35 -11.57 4.00
N VAL A 427 -1.67 -10.66 3.07
CA VAL A 427 -2.70 -9.64 3.26
C VAL A 427 -4.09 -10.27 3.41
N GLY A 428 -4.47 -11.14 2.48
CA GLY A 428 -5.79 -11.78 2.47
C GLY A 428 -6.04 -12.64 3.71
N THR A 429 -5.12 -13.55 4.01
CA THR A 429 -5.22 -14.46 5.17
C THR A 429 -5.24 -13.69 6.49
N GLY A 430 -4.41 -12.66 6.64
CA GLY A 430 -4.39 -11.85 7.84
C GLY A 430 -5.71 -11.12 8.11
N THR A 431 -6.34 -10.57 7.07
CA THR A 431 -7.66 -9.92 7.19
C THR A 431 -8.75 -10.92 7.58
N VAL A 432 -8.72 -12.14 7.01
CA VAL A 432 -9.65 -13.21 7.35
C VAL A 432 -9.51 -13.64 8.81
N ILE A 433 -8.27 -13.84 9.30
CA ILE A 433 -8.00 -14.19 10.71
C ILE A 433 -8.63 -13.17 11.66
N GLY A 434 -8.43 -11.88 11.40
CA GLY A 434 -8.99 -10.84 12.26
C GLY A 434 -10.51 -10.76 12.23
N SER A 435 -11.12 -10.98 11.06
CA SER A 435 -12.57 -11.05 10.92
C SER A 435 -13.16 -12.23 11.68
N LEU A 436 -12.50 -13.39 11.66
CA LEU A 436 -12.90 -14.59 12.39
C LEU A 436 -12.83 -14.38 13.90
N ILE A 437 -11.67 -13.92 14.41
CA ILE A 437 -11.42 -13.83 15.86
C ILE A 437 -12.25 -12.72 16.49
N ASP A 438 -12.34 -11.57 15.84
CA ASP A 438 -12.78 -10.31 16.43
C ASP A 438 -14.08 -9.77 15.83
N GLY A 439 -14.61 -10.44 14.81
CA GLY A 439 -15.86 -10.06 14.14
C GLY A 439 -15.76 -8.78 13.31
N HIS A 440 -14.59 -8.16 13.22
CA HIS A 440 -14.39 -6.91 12.48
C HIS A 440 -13.09 -6.95 11.66
N PHE A 441 -13.19 -6.59 10.41
CA PHE A 441 -12.09 -6.52 9.45
C PHE A 441 -10.89 -5.66 9.94
N LYS A 442 -11.16 -4.54 10.62
CA LYS A 442 -10.13 -3.61 11.11
C LYS A 442 -9.10 -4.25 12.05
N TYR A 443 -9.50 -5.28 12.78
CA TYR A 443 -8.59 -5.97 13.72
C TYR A 443 -7.70 -6.99 13.01
N GLY A 444 -8.07 -7.39 11.78
CA GLY A 444 -7.27 -8.27 10.93
C GLY A 444 -6.04 -7.62 10.34
N LEU A 445 -6.02 -6.29 10.22
CA LEU A 445 -4.92 -5.56 9.59
C LEU A 445 -3.57 -5.80 10.27
N ILE A 446 -3.54 -5.99 11.58
CA ILE A 446 -2.29 -6.33 12.28
C ILE A 446 -1.77 -7.73 11.91
N HIS A 447 -2.68 -8.69 11.73
CA HIS A 447 -2.33 -10.05 11.29
C HIS A 447 -1.84 -10.04 9.85
N SER A 448 -2.47 -9.22 8.97
CA SER A 448 -2.02 -9.01 7.59
C SER A 448 -0.60 -8.45 7.53
N LEU A 449 -0.29 -7.42 8.33
CA LEU A 449 1.06 -6.86 8.39
C LEU A 449 2.09 -7.89 8.87
N ILE A 450 1.77 -8.68 9.89
CA ILE A 450 2.66 -9.72 10.41
C ILE A 450 2.93 -10.78 9.34
N LEU A 451 1.88 -11.30 8.68
CA LEU A 451 2.04 -12.33 7.66
C LEU A 451 2.78 -11.82 6.43
N THR A 452 2.48 -10.61 5.98
CA THR A 452 3.19 -9.97 4.86
C THR A 452 4.67 -9.74 5.21
N ALA A 453 4.98 -9.31 6.45
CA ALA A 453 6.36 -9.16 6.91
C ALA A 453 7.11 -10.49 6.93
N VAL A 454 6.47 -11.55 7.46
CA VAL A 454 7.06 -12.89 7.51
C VAL A 454 7.33 -13.41 6.10
N SER A 455 6.37 -13.27 5.18
CA SER A 455 6.54 -13.66 3.78
C SER A 455 7.66 -12.88 3.09
N ALA A 456 7.72 -11.55 3.30
CA ALA A 456 8.77 -10.71 2.72
C ALA A 456 10.17 -11.10 3.25
N VAL A 457 10.32 -11.28 4.56
CA VAL A 457 11.59 -11.68 5.17
C VAL A 457 12.01 -13.08 4.68
N PHE A 458 11.07 -14.01 4.59
CA PHE A 458 11.34 -15.36 4.09
C PHE A 458 11.90 -15.33 2.66
N PHE A 459 11.30 -14.54 1.77
CA PHE A 459 11.80 -14.41 0.40
C PHE A 459 13.16 -13.69 0.31
N ILE A 460 13.35 -12.62 1.09
CA ILE A 460 14.61 -11.87 1.10
C ILE A 460 15.77 -12.75 1.60
N VAL A 461 15.56 -13.54 2.65
CA VAL A 461 16.65 -14.32 3.30
C VAL A 461 16.96 -15.63 2.58
N LEU A 462 15.95 -16.30 2.01
CA LEU A 462 16.10 -17.66 1.51
C LEU A 462 16.10 -17.78 -0.02
N ILE A 463 15.58 -16.78 -0.73
CA ILE A 463 15.31 -16.92 -2.17
C ILE A 463 16.07 -15.88 -3.00
N ILE A 464 16.30 -14.67 -2.47
CA ILE A 464 17.09 -13.62 -3.08
C ILE A 464 18.53 -13.70 -2.61
#